data_08131195c130f88eb7a82546c6505612
#
_entry.id   08131195c130f88eb7a82546c6505612
#
_cell.length_a   1.000
_cell.length_b   1.000
_cell.length_c   1.000
_cell.angle_alpha   90.00
_cell.angle_beta   90.00
_cell.angle_gamma   90.00
#
_symmetry.space_group_name_H-M   'P 1'
#
loop_
_entity.id
_entity.type
_entity.pdbx_description
1 polymer ?
#
loop_
_entity_poly.entity_id
_entity_poly.type
_entity_poly.pdbx_seq_one_letter_code
_entity_poly.pdbx_strand_id
1 'polypeptide(L)'
;EEKDGRFYIHLEDNGSVTEEVLEKMKAELEKEIKGICQVYGTSYEADIRIHGGSVKNAPELLDGVKKSAADVLGKKNVYIIEEDNLGGENFAEYSSRVPAVYMFIGIKPEEKEAIPGLHSPKYQFDDTVLAGAAAAFANIAIHGCMGELKEN
;
A
#
# COMPACT_ATOMS: atom_id res chain seq x y z
N GLU A 1 7.15 -9.85 18.53
CA GLU A 1 8.21 -10.84 18.24
C GLU A 1 9.44 -10.49 19.10
N GLU A 2 10.00 -11.48 19.83
CA GLU A 2 11.23 -11.33 20.60
C GLU A 2 12.40 -11.78 19.74
N LYS A 3 13.40 -10.92 19.60
CA LYS A 3 14.62 -11.23 18.88
C LYS A 3 15.80 -10.59 19.63
N ASP A 4 16.75 -11.40 20.04
CA ASP A 4 17.96 -10.95 20.77
C ASP A 4 17.64 -10.16 22.07
N GLY A 5 16.59 -10.55 22.81
CA GLY A 5 16.13 -9.81 23.99
C GLY A 5 15.45 -8.47 23.69
N ARG A 6 15.11 -8.22 22.43
CA ARG A 6 14.37 -7.04 22.00
C ARG A 6 12.97 -7.43 21.53
N PHE A 7 12.00 -6.61 21.87
CA PHE A 7 10.64 -6.74 21.37
C PHE A 7 10.44 -5.79 20.20
N TYR A 8 9.87 -6.34 19.13
CA TYR A 8 9.47 -5.58 17.95
C TYR A 8 7.95 -5.57 17.92
N ILE A 9 7.36 -4.39 18.01
CA ILE A 9 5.94 -4.18 17.87
C ILE A 9 5.72 -3.53 16.51
N HIS A 10 4.98 -4.20 15.65
CA HIS A 10 4.56 -3.68 14.35
C HIS A 10 3.09 -3.31 14.45
N LEU A 11 2.77 -2.05 14.23
CA LEU A 11 1.40 -1.55 14.15
C LEU A 11 1.16 -1.15 12.70
N GLU A 12 0.18 -1.80 12.09
CA GLU A 12 -0.25 -1.47 10.73
C GLU A 12 -1.46 -0.54 10.78
N ASP A 13 -1.40 0.51 9.98
CA ASP A 13 -2.48 1.44 9.74
C ASP A 13 -3.20 1.03 8.46
N ASN A 14 -4.52 1.03 8.48
CA ASN A 14 -5.38 0.73 7.35
C ASN A 14 -5.55 1.90 6.36
N GLY A 15 -4.69 2.89 6.46
CA GLY A 15 -4.74 4.00 5.55
C GLY A 15 -5.74 5.12 5.89
N SER A 16 -6.50 4.97 6.96
CA SER A 16 -7.46 5.99 7.42
C SER A 16 -6.91 6.91 8.51
N VAL A 17 -5.71 6.61 9.03
CA VAL A 17 -5.12 7.31 10.17
C VAL A 17 -4.30 8.51 9.70
N THR A 18 -4.54 9.67 10.31
CA THR A 18 -3.77 10.88 10.00
C THR A 18 -2.44 10.87 10.74
N GLU A 19 -1.45 11.63 10.25
CA GLU A 19 -0.15 11.80 10.93
C GLU A 19 -0.32 12.25 12.39
N GLU A 20 -1.29 13.14 12.66
CA GLU A 20 -1.59 13.58 14.02
C GLU A 20 -2.03 12.43 14.94
N VAL A 21 -2.81 11.50 14.43
CA VAL A 21 -3.26 10.32 15.18
C VAL A 21 -2.10 9.36 15.39
N LEU A 22 -1.24 9.15 14.40
CA LEU A 22 -0.05 8.31 14.53
C LEU A 22 0.92 8.85 15.59
N GLU A 23 1.16 10.16 15.64
CA GLU A 23 1.98 10.78 16.68
C GLU A 23 1.35 10.64 18.09
N LYS A 24 0.03 10.74 18.21
CA LYS A 24 -0.66 10.46 19.48
C LYS A 24 -0.53 9.00 19.90
N MET A 25 -0.69 8.08 18.96
CA MET A 25 -0.50 6.64 19.24
C MET A 25 0.91 6.33 19.69
N LYS A 26 1.92 6.92 19.06
CA LYS A 26 3.32 6.81 19.45
C LYS A 26 3.55 7.29 20.89
N ALA A 27 3.01 8.46 21.23
CA ALA A 27 3.16 9.02 22.55
C ALA A 27 2.47 8.18 23.64
N GLU A 28 1.27 7.65 23.37
CA GLU A 28 0.58 6.75 24.29
C GLU A 28 1.30 5.40 24.42
N LEU A 29 1.80 4.82 23.34
CA LEU A 29 2.59 3.59 23.40
C LEU A 29 3.84 3.75 24.26
N GLU A 30 4.57 4.84 24.12
CA GLU A 30 5.76 5.12 24.94
C GLU A 30 5.39 5.29 26.43
N LYS A 31 4.30 5.96 26.73
CA LYS A 31 3.78 6.13 28.08
C LYS A 31 3.39 4.79 28.72
N GLU A 32 2.71 3.92 27.98
CA GLU A 32 2.34 2.59 28.45
C GLU A 32 3.58 1.72 28.73
N ILE A 33 4.56 1.70 27.81
CA ILE A 33 5.82 0.98 28.00
C ILE A 33 6.52 1.46 29.26
N LYS A 34 6.62 2.79 29.47
CA LYS A 34 7.21 3.39 30.64
C LYS A 34 6.48 2.98 31.92
N GLY A 35 5.14 3.01 31.90
CA GLY A 35 4.31 2.62 33.05
C GLY A 35 4.54 1.16 33.44
N ILE A 36 4.54 0.27 32.47
CA ILE A 36 4.78 -1.17 32.69
C ILE A 36 6.18 -1.38 33.28
N CYS A 37 7.21 -0.77 32.70
CA CYS A 37 8.59 -0.89 33.20
C CYS A 37 8.74 -0.38 34.63
N GLN A 38 8.05 0.68 35.00
CA GLN A 38 8.04 1.20 36.37
C GLN A 38 7.42 0.20 37.35
N VAL A 39 6.32 -0.44 36.98
CA VAL A 39 5.64 -1.45 37.83
C VAL A 39 6.55 -2.65 38.10
N TYR A 40 7.29 -3.09 37.10
CA TYR A 40 8.16 -4.28 37.21
C TYR A 40 9.60 -3.95 37.59
N GLY A 41 9.96 -2.67 37.84
CA GLY A 41 11.30 -2.25 38.20
C GLY A 41 12.35 -2.54 37.11
N THR A 42 11.93 -2.48 35.83
CA THR A 42 12.78 -2.69 34.68
C THR A 42 13.06 -1.37 33.96
N SER A 43 14.08 -1.36 33.11
CA SER A 43 14.37 -0.25 32.19
C SER A 43 14.01 -0.61 30.76
N TYR A 44 13.79 0.39 29.94
CA TYR A 44 13.55 0.21 28.50
C TYR A 44 14.33 1.22 27.68
N GLU A 45 14.56 0.88 26.45
CA GLU A 45 14.98 1.77 25.38
C GLU A 45 14.01 1.57 24.22
N ALA A 46 13.38 2.63 23.74
CA ALA A 46 12.41 2.56 22.67
C ALA A 46 12.88 3.35 21.45
N ASP A 47 12.86 2.74 20.29
CA ASP A 47 12.99 3.39 18.98
C ASP A 47 11.67 3.20 18.24
N ILE A 48 10.79 4.20 18.33
CA ILE A 48 9.46 4.16 17.74
C ILE A 48 9.48 5.01 16.48
N ARG A 49 9.40 4.35 15.33
CA ARG A 49 9.39 5.01 14.02
C ARG A 49 8.05 4.81 13.35
N ILE A 50 7.51 5.91 12.83
CA ILE A 50 6.36 5.86 11.94
C ILE A 50 6.90 5.65 10.54
N HIS A 51 6.51 4.56 9.92
CA HIS A 51 6.88 4.24 8.55
C HIS A 51 5.64 4.32 7.66
N GLY A 52 5.74 5.18 6.66
CA GLY A 52 4.70 5.32 5.66
C GLY A 52 3.46 6.05 6.15
N GLY A 53 2.59 6.30 5.23
CA GLY A 53 1.24 6.80 5.41
C GLY A 53 0.30 5.95 4.56
N SER A 54 -0.95 6.38 4.47
CA SER A 54 -1.92 5.78 3.58
C SER A 54 -1.61 6.07 2.13
N VAL A 55 -1.68 5.08 1.27
CA VAL A 55 -1.76 5.31 -0.17
C VAL A 55 -3.12 5.91 -0.48
N LYS A 56 -3.12 7.13 -0.98
CA LYS A 56 -4.34 7.81 -1.45
C LYS A 56 -4.22 8.04 -2.94
N ASN A 57 -5.12 7.40 -3.68
CA ASN A 57 -5.23 7.65 -5.12
C ASN A 57 -5.81 9.04 -5.35
N ALA A 58 -5.19 9.80 -6.24
CA ALA A 58 -5.66 11.13 -6.62
C ALA A 58 -6.96 11.01 -7.43
N PRO A 59 -8.09 11.51 -6.91
CA PRO A 59 -9.39 11.33 -7.57
C PRO A 59 -9.42 11.87 -8.99
N GLU A 60 -8.74 12.99 -9.24
CA GLU A 60 -8.65 13.64 -10.54
C GLU A 60 -7.89 12.85 -11.61
N LEU A 61 -7.19 11.79 -11.23
CA LEU A 61 -6.45 10.92 -12.16
C LEU A 61 -7.15 9.58 -12.40
N LEU A 62 -8.08 9.18 -11.54
CA LEU A 62 -8.64 7.81 -11.55
C LEU A 62 -9.30 7.45 -12.87
N ASP A 63 -10.16 8.32 -13.41
CA ASP A 63 -10.89 8.02 -14.64
C ASP A 63 -9.95 7.99 -15.86
N GLY A 64 -8.99 8.90 -15.93
CA GLY A 64 -7.98 8.91 -17.00
C GLY A 64 -7.10 7.67 -16.97
N VAL A 65 -6.64 7.27 -15.79
CA VAL A 65 -5.83 6.06 -15.60
C VAL A 65 -6.65 4.81 -15.94
N LYS A 66 -7.89 4.71 -15.45
CA LYS A 66 -8.80 3.61 -15.75
C LYS A 66 -9.07 3.47 -17.24
N LYS A 67 -9.35 4.58 -17.93
CA LYS A 67 -9.56 4.61 -19.37
C LYS A 67 -8.30 4.15 -20.12
N SER A 68 -7.15 4.71 -19.80
CA SER A 68 -5.88 4.37 -20.46
C SER A 68 -5.50 2.90 -20.24
N ALA A 69 -5.73 2.35 -19.04
CA ALA A 69 -5.54 0.93 -18.78
C ALA A 69 -6.52 0.07 -19.58
N ALA A 70 -7.79 0.50 -19.65
CA ALA A 70 -8.85 -0.23 -20.37
C ALA A 70 -8.65 -0.26 -21.89
N ASP A 71 -8.01 0.74 -22.47
CA ASP A 71 -7.68 0.77 -23.91
C ASP A 71 -6.70 -0.35 -24.29
N VAL A 72 -5.87 -0.80 -23.34
CA VAL A 72 -4.91 -1.90 -23.54
C VAL A 72 -5.47 -3.24 -23.09
N LEU A 73 -6.03 -3.27 -21.89
CA LEU A 73 -6.46 -4.51 -21.22
C LEU A 73 -7.91 -4.91 -21.53
N GLY A 74 -8.68 -3.98 -22.08
CA GLY A 74 -10.14 -4.13 -22.30
C GLY A 74 -10.94 -3.73 -21.06
N LYS A 75 -12.07 -3.06 -21.27
CA LYS A 75 -12.91 -2.45 -20.22
C LYS A 75 -13.37 -3.42 -19.14
N LYS A 76 -13.63 -4.67 -19.49
CA LYS A 76 -14.08 -5.71 -18.54
C LYS A 76 -13.00 -6.17 -17.56
N ASN A 77 -11.75 -5.87 -17.84
CA ASN A 77 -10.59 -6.30 -17.05
C ASN A 77 -10.04 -5.16 -16.16
N VAL A 78 -10.66 -3.98 -16.19
CA VAL A 78 -10.24 -2.82 -15.38
C VAL A 78 -11.42 -2.31 -14.57
N TYR A 79 -11.28 -2.31 -13.26
CA TYR A 79 -12.31 -1.88 -12.32
C TYR A 79 -11.67 -1.16 -11.12
N ILE A 80 -12.46 -0.41 -10.41
CA ILE A 80 -12.06 0.23 -9.15
C ILE A 80 -12.36 -0.75 -8.02
N ILE A 81 -11.40 -0.96 -7.14
CA ILE A 81 -11.58 -1.68 -5.89
C ILE A 81 -12.15 -0.67 -4.89
N GLU A 82 -13.38 -0.90 -4.43
CA GLU A 82 -14.06 -0.02 -3.47
C GLU A 82 -13.73 -0.37 -2.01
N GLU A 83 -13.16 -1.57 -1.80
CA GLU A 83 -12.79 -2.05 -0.48
C GLU A 83 -11.41 -1.51 -0.08
N ASP A 84 -11.30 -1.07 1.18
CA ASP A 84 -10.02 -0.61 1.72
C ASP A 84 -9.02 -1.77 1.79
N ASN A 85 -7.83 -1.56 1.24
CA ASN A 85 -6.72 -2.49 1.43
C ASN A 85 -5.95 -2.08 2.69
N LEU A 86 -5.95 -2.97 3.67
CA LEU A 86 -5.35 -2.75 4.99
C LEU A 86 -3.83 -2.95 5.03
N GLY A 87 -3.20 -3.26 3.89
CA GLY A 87 -1.75 -3.45 3.80
C GLY A 87 -0.99 -2.13 3.78
N GLY A 88 0.14 -2.09 4.48
CA GLY A 88 1.10 -0.98 4.39
C GLY A 88 1.83 -0.99 3.04
N GLU A 89 2.05 0.19 2.46
CA GLU A 89 2.73 0.35 1.16
C GLU A 89 3.59 1.62 1.17
N ASN A 90 4.87 1.47 0.84
CA ASN A 90 5.79 2.60 0.80
C ASN A 90 5.53 3.59 -0.36
N PHE A 91 4.68 3.23 -1.32
CA PHE A 91 4.18 4.15 -2.34
C PHE A 91 3.42 5.34 -1.74
N ALA A 92 2.97 5.24 -0.49
CA ALA A 92 2.39 6.34 0.27
C ALA A 92 3.33 7.57 0.34
N GLU A 93 4.64 7.36 0.36
CA GLU A 93 5.65 8.44 0.33
C GLU A 93 5.57 9.27 -0.96
N TYR A 94 5.19 8.67 -2.07
CA TYR A 94 4.96 9.37 -3.34
C TYR A 94 3.59 10.03 -3.37
N SER A 95 2.54 9.29 -3.03
CA SER A 95 1.16 9.80 -3.10
C SER A 95 0.87 10.93 -2.10
N SER A 96 1.68 11.07 -1.03
CA SER A 96 1.61 12.20 -0.12
C SER A 96 2.21 13.50 -0.68
N ARG A 97 3.03 13.42 -1.73
CA ARG A 97 3.78 14.57 -2.29
C ARG A 97 3.31 15.00 -3.67
N VAL A 98 2.80 14.06 -4.45
CA VAL A 98 2.33 14.31 -5.81
C VAL A 98 1.04 13.54 -6.06
N PRO A 99 0.13 14.05 -6.93
CA PRO A 99 -1.00 13.26 -7.38
C PRO A 99 -0.54 11.96 -8.01
N ALA A 100 -0.99 10.84 -7.46
CA ALA A 100 -0.55 9.51 -7.86
C ALA A 100 -1.71 8.52 -7.82
N VAL A 101 -1.58 7.42 -8.56
CA VAL A 101 -2.53 6.31 -8.56
C VAL A 101 -1.77 5.01 -8.38
N TYR A 102 -2.17 4.23 -7.39
CA TYR A 102 -1.67 2.89 -7.13
C TYR A 102 -2.63 1.86 -7.70
N MET A 103 -2.12 0.89 -8.42
CA MET A 103 -2.92 -0.12 -9.10
C MET A 103 -2.49 -1.52 -8.67
N PHE A 104 -3.47 -2.40 -8.52
CA PHE A 104 -3.23 -3.83 -8.38
C PHE A 104 -3.35 -4.53 -9.73
N ILE A 105 -2.53 -5.54 -9.95
CA ILE A 105 -2.57 -6.40 -11.12
C ILE A 105 -2.96 -7.79 -10.66
N GLY A 106 -4.06 -8.33 -11.20
CA GLY A 106 -4.49 -9.70 -10.96
C GLY A 106 -3.47 -10.67 -11.58
N ILE A 107 -2.94 -11.55 -10.75
CA ILE A 107 -1.84 -12.47 -11.11
C ILE A 107 -2.15 -13.93 -10.82
N LYS A 108 -3.38 -14.24 -10.38
CA LYS A 108 -3.76 -15.61 -10.07
C LYS A 108 -4.02 -16.38 -11.39
N PRO A 109 -3.33 -17.52 -11.64
CA PRO A 109 -3.64 -18.38 -12.76
C PRO A 109 -5.10 -18.87 -12.70
N GLU A 110 -5.79 -18.87 -13.85
CA GLU A 110 -7.21 -19.25 -13.92
C GLU A 110 -7.46 -20.70 -13.47
N GLU A 111 -6.47 -21.59 -13.71
CA GLU A 111 -6.58 -23.02 -13.38
C GLU A 111 -6.43 -23.31 -11.88
N LYS A 112 -6.07 -22.31 -11.07
CA LYS A 112 -5.85 -22.49 -9.63
C LYS A 112 -6.98 -21.85 -8.84
N GLU A 113 -7.60 -22.63 -7.96
CA GLU A 113 -8.60 -22.10 -7.02
C GLU A 113 -7.98 -21.10 -6.02
N ALA A 114 -6.75 -21.41 -5.58
CA ALA A 114 -5.99 -20.55 -4.67
C ALA A 114 -4.50 -20.62 -4.97
N ILE A 115 -3.81 -19.51 -4.69
CA ILE A 115 -2.34 -19.44 -4.69
C ILE A 115 -1.88 -18.97 -3.31
N PRO A 116 -0.66 -19.35 -2.88
CA PRO A 116 -0.07 -18.79 -1.68
C PRO A 116 -0.01 -17.26 -1.78
N GLY A 117 -0.35 -16.58 -0.68
CA GLY A 117 -0.35 -15.12 -0.64
C GLY A 117 1.03 -14.50 -0.84
N LEU A 118 1.03 -13.18 -0.96
CA LEU A 118 2.26 -12.37 -0.96
C LEU A 118 3.12 -12.71 0.26
N HIS A 119 4.44 -12.61 0.11
CA HIS A 119 5.45 -12.94 1.13
C HIS A 119 5.58 -14.45 1.47
N SER A 120 4.86 -15.32 0.76
CA SER A 120 5.06 -16.76 0.90
C SER A 120 6.28 -17.22 0.11
N PRO A 121 7.14 -18.12 0.66
CA PRO A 121 8.22 -18.73 -0.10
C PRO A 121 7.73 -19.65 -1.23
N LYS A 122 6.43 -19.98 -1.23
CA LYS A 122 5.76 -20.77 -2.28
C LYS A 122 4.92 -19.88 -3.21
N TYR A 123 5.13 -18.57 -3.16
CA TYR A 123 4.42 -17.63 -4.02
C TYR A 123 4.58 -17.99 -5.50
N GLN A 124 3.49 -17.98 -6.21
CA GLN A 124 3.42 -18.23 -7.65
C GLN A 124 2.46 -17.24 -8.27
N PHE A 125 2.77 -16.82 -9.48
CA PHE A 125 1.89 -15.95 -10.25
C PHE A 125 1.92 -16.36 -11.73
N ASP A 126 0.93 -15.89 -12.47
CA ASP A 126 0.88 -16.03 -13.92
C ASP A 126 1.72 -14.93 -14.56
N ASP A 127 2.89 -15.28 -15.08
CA ASP A 127 3.81 -14.33 -15.72
C ASP A 127 3.33 -13.85 -17.09
N THR A 128 2.32 -14.47 -17.68
CA THR A 128 1.72 -14.03 -18.96
C THR A 128 1.05 -12.66 -18.82
N VAL A 129 0.66 -12.26 -17.59
CA VAL A 129 0.05 -10.94 -17.33
C VAL A 129 1.06 -9.80 -17.45
N LEU A 130 2.37 -10.06 -17.35
CA LEU A 130 3.40 -9.01 -17.29
C LEU A 130 3.44 -8.15 -18.55
N ALA A 131 3.26 -8.74 -19.72
CA ALA A 131 3.25 -8.00 -20.97
C ALA A 131 2.08 -7.00 -21.04
N GLY A 132 0.88 -7.45 -20.65
CA GLY A 132 -0.31 -6.59 -20.56
C GLY A 132 -0.14 -5.49 -19.52
N ALA A 133 0.40 -5.82 -18.35
CA ALA A 133 0.69 -4.86 -17.31
C ALA A 133 1.67 -3.77 -17.78
N ALA A 134 2.78 -4.15 -18.38
CA ALA A 134 3.77 -3.23 -18.91
C ALA A 134 3.19 -2.31 -19.99
N ALA A 135 2.37 -2.87 -20.90
CA ALA A 135 1.70 -2.10 -21.93
C ALA A 135 0.70 -1.09 -21.36
N ALA A 136 -0.07 -1.48 -20.32
CA ALA A 136 -0.98 -0.57 -19.63
C ALA A 136 -0.24 0.58 -18.94
N PHE A 137 0.85 0.29 -18.22
CA PHE A 137 1.69 1.33 -17.62
C PHE A 137 2.28 2.29 -18.66
N ALA A 138 2.78 1.76 -19.79
CA ALA A 138 3.31 2.60 -20.87
C ALA A 138 2.23 3.51 -21.46
N ASN A 139 1.03 2.98 -21.68
CA ASN A 139 -0.09 3.76 -22.21
C ASN A 139 -0.52 4.87 -21.24
N ILE A 140 -0.63 4.57 -19.93
CA ILE A 140 -0.92 5.55 -18.90
C ILE A 140 0.14 6.64 -18.87
N ALA A 141 1.43 6.29 -18.95
CA ALA A 141 2.52 7.24 -18.96
C ALA A 141 2.46 8.18 -20.17
N ILE A 142 2.16 7.66 -21.36
CA ILE A 142 2.00 8.45 -22.58
C ILE A 142 0.86 9.46 -22.41
N HIS A 143 -0.34 9.00 -21.98
CA HIS A 143 -1.48 9.88 -21.75
C HIS A 143 -1.21 10.93 -20.64
N GLY A 144 -0.44 10.53 -19.60
CA GLY A 144 0.02 11.44 -18.56
C GLY A 144 0.91 12.57 -19.10
N CYS A 145 1.90 12.21 -19.94
CA CYS A 145 2.77 13.19 -20.60
C CYS A 145 2.02 14.13 -21.55
N MET A 146 0.92 13.66 -22.14
CA MET A 146 0.06 14.46 -23.02
C MET A 146 -0.94 15.32 -22.24
N GLY A 147 -1.03 15.17 -20.93
CA GLY A 147 -1.98 15.89 -20.07
C GLY A 147 -3.42 15.38 -20.16
N GLU A 148 -3.61 14.17 -20.65
CA GLU A 148 -4.92 13.59 -20.96
C GLU A 148 -5.52 12.74 -19.81
N LEU A 149 -4.81 12.62 -18.69
CA LEU A 149 -5.32 11.87 -17.52
C LEU A 149 -6.26 12.69 -16.64
N LYS A 150 -6.24 14.01 -16.74
CA LYS A 150 -7.16 14.87 -15.98
C LYS A 150 -8.40 15.16 -16.82
N GLU A 151 -9.57 14.98 -16.22
CA GLU A 151 -10.79 15.55 -16.80
C GLU A 151 -10.72 17.10 -16.72
N ASN A 152 -11.07 17.76 -17.85
CA ASN A 152 -11.20 19.22 -17.93
C ASN A 152 -12.45 19.71 -17.23
#